data_04749a35f2b80f5a757ce301793d5459
#
_entry.id   04749a35f2b80f5a757ce301793d5459
#
_cell.length_a   1.000
_cell.length_b   1.000
_cell.length_c   1.000
_cell.angle_alpha   90.00
_cell.angle_beta   90.00
_cell.angle_gamma   90.00
#
_symmetry.space_group_name_H-M   'P 1'
#
loop_
_entity.id
_entity.type
_entity.pdbx_description
1 polymer ?
#
loop_
_entity_poly.entity_id
_entity_poly.type
_entity_poly.pdbx_seq_one_letter_code
_entity_poly.pdbx_strand_id
1 'polypeptide(L)'
;NQFLSKMKKLIMLLVAACLMAPMAMADTNKQLQKALNKEKKEKMKEYKKENWKLFASSRTLEVALLKHYDKLNTLGDDGREVVGVASKFKSKNIGKQMAANNACVTYAQQAGSSLKGRVMSDMAGDGTSAEGEFDHFYGAYERLVEKEIKGEMEESYSVIRDNGDGTYELQTFYIVSESAASKARLRALENALKESEAAQRNADK
;
A
#
# COMPACT_ATOMS: atom_id res chain seq x y z
N ASN A 1 20.00 -16.68 -20.58
CA ASN A 1 19.00 -17.77 -20.35
C ASN A 1 19.03 -18.37 -18.93
N GLN A 2 20.22 -18.51 -18.32
CA GLN A 2 20.33 -19.10 -16.98
C GLN A 2 19.84 -18.14 -15.86
N PHE A 3 20.07 -16.85 -16.01
CA PHE A 3 19.64 -15.78 -15.11
C PHE A 3 18.09 -15.69 -15.01
N LEU A 4 17.41 -15.62 -16.16
CA LEU A 4 15.95 -15.55 -16.21
C LEU A 4 15.29 -16.80 -15.63
N SER A 5 15.89 -17.97 -15.83
CA SER A 5 15.43 -19.24 -15.27
C SER A 5 15.57 -19.27 -13.75
N LYS A 6 16.70 -18.74 -13.20
CA LYS A 6 16.90 -18.60 -11.74
C LYS A 6 15.94 -17.60 -11.13
N MET A 7 15.74 -16.44 -11.78
CA MET A 7 14.78 -15.42 -11.34
C MET A 7 13.35 -15.96 -11.31
N LYS A 8 12.90 -16.68 -12.33
CA LYS A 8 11.58 -17.34 -12.35
C LYS A 8 11.39 -18.34 -11.22
N LYS A 9 12.41 -19.18 -10.95
CA LYS A 9 12.35 -20.16 -9.85
C LYS A 9 12.29 -19.48 -8.48
N LEU A 10 13.06 -18.42 -8.27
CA LEU A 10 13.07 -17.65 -7.04
C LEU A 10 11.72 -16.96 -6.79
N ILE A 11 11.16 -16.34 -7.82
CA ILE A 11 9.86 -15.67 -7.76
C ILE A 11 8.71 -16.67 -7.55
N MET A 12 8.72 -17.85 -8.19
CA MET A 12 7.75 -18.90 -7.91
C MET A 12 7.80 -19.40 -6.45
N LEU A 13 8.99 -19.52 -5.88
CA LEU A 13 9.19 -19.87 -4.47
C LEU A 13 8.63 -18.80 -3.52
N LEU A 14 8.84 -17.51 -3.84
CA LEU A 14 8.30 -16.37 -3.08
C LEU A 14 6.78 -16.30 -3.14
N VAL A 15 6.17 -16.61 -4.28
CA VAL A 15 4.72 -16.69 -4.45
C VAL A 15 4.12 -17.81 -3.60
N ALA A 16 4.75 -18.98 -3.54
CA ALA A 16 4.31 -20.09 -2.70
C ALA A 16 4.40 -19.77 -1.19
N ALA A 17 5.41 -19.03 -0.76
CA ALA A 17 5.58 -18.60 0.63
C ALA A 17 4.56 -17.55 1.09
N CYS A 18 4.01 -16.73 0.17
CA CYS A 18 3.01 -15.72 0.50
C CYS A 18 1.59 -16.29 0.72
N LEU A 19 1.34 -17.56 0.38
CA LEU A 19 0.04 -18.20 0.53
C LEU A 19 -0.15 -18.94 1.86
N MET A 20 0.87 -18.99 2.72
CA MET A 20 0.82 -19.67 4.02
C MET A 20 0.82 -18.65 5.17
N ALA A 21 -0.32 -18.02 5.44
CA ALA A 21 -0.53 -17.31 6.69
C ALA A 21 -1.23 -18.24 7.70
N PRO A 22 -0.72 -18.42 8.93
CA PRO A 22 -1.36 -19.27 9.91
C PRO A 22 -2.61 -18.60 10.49
N MET A 23 -3.72 -19.30 10.46
CA MET A 23 -4.91 -18.96 11.21
C MET A 23 -4.73 -19.38 12.69
N ALA A 24 -4.58 -18.40 13.54
CA ALA A 24 -4.83 -18.58 14.97
C ALA A 24 -5.45 -17.29 15.48
N MET A 25 -6.75 -17.33 16.01
CA MET A 25 -6.98 -16.51 17.17
C MET A 25 -8.43 -16.14 17.51
N ALA A 26 -8.90 -16.56 18.66
CA ALA A 26 -10.15 -16.10 19.27
C ALA A 26 -9.96 -15.07 20.42
N ASP A 27 -8.82 -15.03 21.10
CA ASP A 27 -8.59 -14.13 22.26
C ASP A 27 -8.04 -12.73 21.92
N THR A 28 -7.47 -12.56 20.74
CA THR A 28 -6.89 -11.31 20.26
C THR A 28 -7.95 -10.25 19.96
N ASN A 29 -9.16 -10.62 19.64
CA ASN A 29 -10.22 -9.70 19.18
C ASN A 29 -10.63 -8.68 20.25
N LYS A 30 -10.67 -9.06 21.53
CA LYS A 30 -11.09 -8.16 22.63
C LYS A 30 -10.02 -7.12 22.98
N GLN A 31 -8.75 -7.51 22.90
CA GLN A 31 -7.61 -6.61 23.09
C GLN A 31 -7.47 -5.64 21.90
N LEU A 32 -7.64 -6.15 20.67
CA LEU A 32 -7.64 -5.36 19.46
C LEU A 32 -8.75 -4.32 19.48
N GLN A 33 -9.99 -4.69 19.82
CA GLN A 33 -11.09 -3.73 19.96
C GLN A 33 -10.81 -2.61 20.98
N LYS A 34 -10.19 -2.94 22.12
CA LYS A 34 -9.81 -1.93 23.11
C LYS A 34 -8.74 -0.99 22.55
N ALA A 35 -7.75 -1.51 21.85
CA ALA A 35 -6.70 -0.72 21.20
C ALA A 35 -7.28 0.21 20.15
N LEU A 36 -8.11 -0.29 19.23
CA LEU A 36 -8.79 0.50 18.18
C LEU A 36 -9.69 1.59 18.77
N ASN A 37 -10.41 1.31 19.87
CA ASN A 37 -11.23 2.31 20.56
C ASN A 37 -10.38 3.41 21.22
N LYS A 38 -9.21 3.05 21.75
CA LYS A 38 -8.26 4.03 22.30
C LYS A 38 -7.71 4.91 21.17
N GLU A 39 -7.24 4.30 20.11
CA GLU A 39 -6.70 4.98 18.93
C GLU A 39 -7.71 5.94 18.31
N LYS A 40 -8.97 5.52 18.14
CA LYS A 40 -10.06 6.39 17.70
C LYS A 40 -10.21 7.64 18.57
N LYS A 41 -10.19 7.48 19.90
CA LYS A 41 -10.29 8.60 20.83
C LYS A 41 -9.10 9.57 20.74
N GLU A 42 -7.90 9.03 20.56
CA GLU A 42 -6.67 9.81 20.37
C GLU A 42 -6.72 10.57 19.05
N LYS A 43 -7.10 9.92 17.95
CA LYS A 43 -7.28 10.55 16.64
C LYS A 43 -8.32 11.69 16.68
N MET A 44 -9.44 11.49 17.35
CA MET A 44 -10.46 12.55 17.52
C MET A 44 -9.89 13.78 18.26
N LYS A 45 -9.07 13.58 19.29
CA LYS A 45 -8.43 14.68 20.02
C LYS A 45 -7.40 15.41 19.15
N GLU A 46 -6.57 14.65 18.41
CA GLU A 46 -5.59 15.18 17.48
C GLU A 46 -6.27 16.07 16.43
N TYR A 47 -7.28 15.55 15.75
CA TYR A 47 -7.99 16.30 14.70
C TYR A 47 -8.64 17.59 15.24
N LYS A 48 -9.23 17.53 16.44
CA LYS A 48 -9.79 18.74 17.08
C LYS A 48 -8.71 19.76 17.43
N LYS A 49 -7.58 19.31 17.97
CA LYS A 49 -6.46 20.17 18.35
C LYS A 49 -5.81 20.85 17.14
N GLU A 50 -5.70 20.14 16.04
CA GLU A 50 -5.04 20.59 14.81
C GLU A 50 -5.98 21.21 13.78
N ASN A 51 -7.25 21.40 14.11
CA ASN A 51 -8.29 21.97 13.25
C ASN A 51 -8.54 21.18 11.96
N TRP A 52 -8.33 19.87 11.97
CA TRP A 52 -8.74 19.01 10.87
C TRP A 52 -10.27 18.89 10.80
N LYS A 53 -10.81 18.96 9.61
CA LYS A 53 -12.25 18.83 9.33
C LYS A 53 -12.48 17.69 8.37
N LEU A 54 -13.59 16.97 8.57
CA LEU A 54 -13.99 15.93 7.61
C LEU A 54 -14.23 16.57 6.22
N PHE A 55 -13.72 15.94 5.18
CA PHE A 55 -13.80 16.42 3.81
C PHE A 55 -14.69 15.53 2.94
N ALA A 56 -15.49 16.17 2.07
CA ALA A 56 -16.34 15.52 1.08
C ALA A 56 -17.29 14.42 1.65
N SER A 57 -17.81 14.64 2.86
CA SER A 57 -18.75 13.73 3.50
C SER A 57 -19.84 14.52 4.24
N SER A 58 -21.06 14.02 4.20
CA SER A 58 -22.20 14.53 4.99
C SER A 58 -22.24 13.98 6.43
N ARG A 59 -21.32 13.08 6.79
CA ARG A 59 -21.25 12.46 8.12
C ARG A 59 -20.48 13.36 9.09
N THR A 60 -20.59 13.08 10.39
CA THR A 60 -19.67 13.66 11.37
C THR A 60 -18.33 12.92 11.35
N LEU A 61 -17.27 13.59 11.77
CA LEU A 61 -15.94 12.98 11.89
C LEU A 61 -15.96 11.76 12.83
N GLU A 62 -16.74 11.82 13.90
CA GLU A 62 -16.88 10.69 14.83
C GLU A 62 -17.47 9.44 14.15
N VAL A 63 -18.52 9.63 13.35
CA VAL A 63 -19.15 8.54 12.59
C VAL A 63 -18.21 7.99 11.52
N ALA A 64 -17.43 8.86 10.85
CA ALA A 64 -16.46 8.43 9.87
C ALA A 64 -15.37 7.54 10.51
N LEU A 65 -14.81 7.98 11.63
CA LEU A 65 -13.82 7.20 12.39
C LEU A 65 -14.39 5.89 12.95
N LEU A 66 -15.64 5.91 13.47
CA LEU A 66 -16.29 4.69 13.92
C LEU A 66 -16.37 3.65 12.81
N LYS A 67 -16.84 4.04 11.64
CA LYS A 67 -16.93 3.13 10.49
C LYS A 67 -15.60 2.63 10.00
N HIS A 68 -14.58 3.50 10.02
CA HIS A 68 -13.22 3.14 9.63
C HIS A 68 -12.65 2.04 10.54
N TYR A 69 -12.68 2.25 11.84
CA TYR A 69 -12.16 1.28 12.80
C TYR A 69 -13.00 0.01 12.89
N ASP A 70 -14.33 0.11 12.72
CA ASP A 70 -15.21 -1.06 12.63
C ASP A 70 -14.87 -1.93 11.43
N LYS A 71 -14.63 -1.31 10.27
CA LYS A 71 -14.20 -2.04 9.06
C LYS A 71 -12.84 -2.71 9.24
N LEU A 72 -11.86 -2.01 9.80
CA LEU A 72 -10.54 -2.60 10.12
C LEU A 72 -10.68 -3.76 11.10
N ASN A 73 -11.49 -3.61 12.15
CA ASN A 73 -11.75 -4.67 13.12
C ASN A 73 -12.45 -5.89 12.48
N THR A 74 -13.39 -5.66 11.56
CA THR A 74 -14.09 -6.72 10.83
C THR A 74 -13.15 -7.51 9.92
N LEU A 75 -12.23 -6.82 9.25
CA LEU A 75 -11.22 -7.45 8.40
C LEU A 75 -10.11 -8.13 9.22
N GLY A 76 -9.89 -7.70 10.46
CA GLY A 76 -8.83 -8.24 11.32
C GLY A 76 -7.46 -8.17 10.66
N ASP A 77 -6.76 -9.29 10.61
CA ASP A 77 -5.41 -9.37 10.01
C ASP A 77 -5.40 -9.16 8.48
N ASP A 78 -6.55 -9.29 7.81
CA ASP A 78 -6.72 -9.00 6.39
C ASP A 78 -6.90 -7.49 6.12
N GLY A 79 -7.20 -6.69 7.14
CA GLY A 79 -7.42 -5.25 7.01
C GLY A 79 -6.13 -4.45 7.08
N ARG A 80 -5.84 -3.67 6.04
CA ARG A 80 -4.69 -2.77 6.00
C ARG A 80 -5.12 -1.34 5.70
N GLU A 81 -4.66 -0.39 6.52
CA GLU A 81 -4.81 1.03 6.25
C GLU A 81 -3.69 1.53 5.34
N VAL A 82 -4.06 2.37 4.36
CA VAL A 82 -3.12 3.12 3.52
C VAL A 82 -3.52 4.58 3.55
N VAL A 83 -2.58 5.47 3.85
CA VAL A 83 -2.84 6.91 3.96
C VAL A 83 -2.17 7.65 2.83
N GLY A 84 -2.94 8.45 2.12
CA GLY A 84 -2.44 9.39 1.13
C GLY A 84 -2.48 10.81 1.65
N VAL A 85 -1.40 11.55 1.49
CA VAL A 85 -1.26 12.94 1.96
C VAL A 85 -1.05 13.87 0.77
N ALA A 86 -1.73 15.02 0.79
CA ALA A 86 -1.46 16.14 -0.12
C ALA A 86 -1.25 17.40 0.69
N SER A 87 -0.19 18.16 0.39
CA SER A 87 0.19 19.37 1.11
C SER A 87 0.29 20.58 0.19
N LYS A 88 0.03 21.76 0.74
CA LYS A 88 0.21 23.07 0.06
C LYS A 88 -0.51 23.20 -1.28
N PHE A 89 -1.73 22.69 -1.38
CA PHE A 89 -2.57 22.86 -2.58
C PHE A 89 -3.65 23.93 -2.37
N LYS A 90 -4.09 24.57 -3.46
CA LYS A 90 -5.17 25.56 -3.45
C LYS A 90 -6.51 24.95 -3.87
N SER A 91 -6.50 24.06 -4.85
CA SER A 91 -7.71 23.40 -5.35
C SER A 91 -7.97 22.09 -4.59
N LYS A 92 -9.11 22.00 -3.91
CA LYS A 92 -9.50 20.82 -3.13
C LYS A 92 -9.62 19.55 -3.98
N ASN A 93 -10.05 19.67 -5.24
CA ASN A 93 -10.13 18.53 -6.15
C ASN A 93 -8.74 18.02 -6.54
N ILE A 94 -7.79 18.94 -6.80
CA ILE A 94 -6.39 18.58 -7.07
C ILE A 94 -5.78 17.92 -5.85
N GLY A 95 -5.99 18.48 -4.64
CA GLY A 95 -5.51 17.88 -3.39
C GLY A 95 -6.01 16.46 -3.19
N LYS A 96 -7.28 16.20 -3.53
CA LYS A 96 -7.87 14.86 -3.46
C LYS A 96 -7.16 13.86 -4.40
N GLN A 97 -6.92 14.28 -5.64
CA GLN A 97 -6.19 13.46 -6.62
C GLN A 97 -4.74 13.21 -6.20
N MET A 98 -4.06 14.24 -5.68
CA MET A 98 -2.69 14.12 -5.15
C MET A 98 -2.63 13.11 -4.01
N ALA A 99 -3.55 13.18 -3.04
CA ALA A 99 -3.60 12.24 -1.92
C ALA A 99 -3.85 10.81 -2.40
N ALA A 100 -4.78 10.61 -3.34
CA ALA A 100 -5.06 9.29 -3.91
C ALA A 100 -3.82 8.70 -4.62
N ASN A 101 -3.15 9.49 -5.43
CA ASN A 101 -1.94 9.05 -6.12
C ASN A 101 -0.80 8.75 -5.13
N ASN A 102 -0.60 9.61 -4.12
CA ASN A 102 0.43 9.40 -3.09
C ASN A 102 0.19 8.12 -2.28
N ALA A 103 -1.06 7.77 -1.99
CA ALA A 103 -1.38 6.50 -1.35
C ALA A 103 -0.91 5.30 -2.19
N CYS A 104 -1.22 5.31 -3.49
CA CYS A 104 -0.81 4.24 -4.42
C CYS A 104 0.71 4.16 -4.56
N VAL A 105 1.39 5.30 -4.74
CA VAL A 105 2.85 5.39 -4.85
C VAL A 105 3.54 4.87 -3.59
N THR A 106 3.11 5.33 -2.41
CA THR A 106 3.67 4.90 -1.12
C THR A 106 3.51 3.38 -0.93
N TYR A 107 2.33 2.85 -1.24
CA TYR A 107 2.10 1.40 -1.19
C TYR A 107 3.01 0.64 -2.16
N ALA A 108 3.12 1.11 -3.41
CA ALA A 108 3.95 0.47 -4.43
C ALA A 108 5.44 0.45 -4.06
N GLN A 109 5.97 1.55 -3.52
CA GLN A 109 7.34 1.64 -3.02
C GLN A 109 7.61 0.68 -1.86
N GLN A 110 6.66 0.53 -0.93
CA GLN A 110 6.77 -0.45 0.15
C GLN A 110 6.78 -1.88 -0.38
N ALA A 111 5.93 -2.18 -1.36
CA ALA A 111 5.88 -3.49 -2.01
C ALA A 111 7.17 -3.79 -2.78
N GLY A 112 7.71 -2.81 -3.52
CA GLY A 112 8.98 -2.91 -4.24
C GLY A 112 10.16 -3.15 -3.31
N SER A 113 10.26 -2.35 -2.23
CA SER A 113 11.29 -2.49 -1.21
C SER A 113 11.23 -3.86 -0.51
N SER A 114 10.04 -4.35 -0.21
CA SER A 114 9.85 -5.67 0.39
C SER A 114 10.27 -6.80 -0.55
N LEU A 115 9.94 -6.69 -1.84
CA LEU A 115 10.38 -7.65 -2.85
C LEU A 115 11.90 -7.63 -3.03
N LYS A 116 12.48 -6.42 -3.17
CA LYS A 116 13.93 -6.24 -3.31
C LYS A 116 14.68 -6.84 -2.12
N GLY A 117 14.23 -6.56 -0.88
CA GLY A 117 14.84 -7.10 0.33
C GLY A 117 14.83 -8.63 0.39
N ARG A 118 13.73 -9.28 -0.02
CA ARG A 118 13.65 -10.75 -0.07
C ARG A 118 14.57 -11.34 -1.13
N VAL A 119 14.57 -10.79 -2.36
CA VAL A 119 15.44 -11.25 -3.45
C VAL A 119 16.90 -11.11 -3.07
N MET A 120 17.32 -9.97 -2.51
CA MET A 120 18.68 -9.74 -2.05
C MET A 120 19.09 -10.68 -0.92
N SER A 121 18.20 -10.97 0.03
CA SER A 121 18.47 -11.92 1.11
C SER A 121 18.71 -13.33 0.58
N ASP A 122 17.92 -13.77 -0.39
CA ASP A 122 18.04 -15.11 -0.98
C ASP A 122 19.30 -15.23 -1.88
N MET A 123 19.71 -14.12 -2.53
CA MET A 123 20.90 -14.08 -3.38
C MET A 123 22.21 -13.92 -2.61
N ALA A 124 22.20 -13.37 -1.40
CA ALA A 124 23.39 -13.19 -0.58
C ALA A 124 24.12 -14.53 -0.27
N GLY A 125 23.40 -15.65 -0.37
CA GLY A 125 23.96 -16.99 -0.27
C GLY A 125 24.73 -17.47 -1.51
N ASP A 126 24.52 -16.88 -2.68
CA ASP A 126 25.07 -17.34 -3.97
C ASP A 126 26.27 -16.52 -4.49
N GLY A 127 26.66 -15.42 -3.81
CA GLY A 127 27.85 -14.61 -4.13
C GLY A 127 27.81 -13.88 -5.49
N THR A 128 26.62 -13.72 -6.09
CA THR A 128 26.46 -13.02 -7.38
C THR A 128 25.99 -11.58 -7.17
N SER A 129 26.79 -10.60 -7.64
CA SER A 129 26.40 -9.19 -7.67
C SER A 129 25.49 -8.92 -8.87
N ALA A 130 24.18 -9.03 -8.67
CA ALA A 130 23.18 -8.80 -9.72
C ALA A 130 22.37 -7.52 -9.50
N GLU A 131 22.84 -6.59 -8.65
CA GLU A 131 22.06 -5.40 -8.24
C GLU A 131 21.55 -4.56 -9.42
N GLY A 132 22.41 -4.26 -10.40
CA GLY A 132 22.05 -3.41 -11.54
C GLY A 132 21.09 -4.07 -12.54
N GLU A 133 21.06 -5.39 -12.61
CA GLU A 133 20.20 -6.12 -13.55
C GLU A 133 18.74 -6.17 -13.06
N PHE A 134 18.53 -6.00 -11.76
CA PHE A 134 17.19 -6.01 -11.15
C PHE A 134 16.52 -4.65 -11.09
N ASP A 135 17.25 -3.54 -11.18
CA ASP A 135 16.69 -2.20 -11.00
C ASP A 135 15.58 -1.89 -12.02
N HIS A 136 15.77 -2.32 -13.27
CA HIS A 136 14.74 -2.15 -14.30
C HIS A 136 13.46 -2.97 -13.99
N PHE A 137 13.66 -4.20 -13.51
CA PHE A 137 12.56 -5.07 -13.09
C PHE A 137 11.80 -4.50 -11.89
N TYR A 138 12.49 -3.99 -10.87
CA TYR A 138 11.86 -3.37 -9.70
C TYR A 138 11.08 -2.11 -10.07
N GLY A 139 11.61 -1.26 -10.93
CA GLY A 139 10.90 -0.08 -11.42
C GLY A 139 9.62 -0.44 -12.19
N ALA A 140 9.66 -1.47 -13.01
CA ALA A 140 8.48 -1.99 -13.69
C ALA A 140 7.48 -2.58 -12.70
N TYR A 141 7.93 -3.35 -11.73
CA TYR A 141 7.08 -3.92 -10.69
C TYR A 141 6.38 -2.84 -9.85
N GLU A 142 7.10 -1.83 -9.34
CA GLU A 142 6.51 -0.74 -8.55
C GLU A 142 5.44 0.01 -9.34
N ARG A 143 5.72 0.38 -10.59
CA ARG A 143 4.76 1.05 -11.48
C ARG A 143 3.50 0.21 -11.72
N LEU A 144 3.66 -1.10 -11.87
CA LEU A 144 2.53 -2.02 -12.05
C LEU A 144 1.75 -2.23 -10.76
N VAL A 145 2.42 -2.31 -9.60
CA VAL A 145 1.74 -2.36 -8.29
C VAL A 145 0.92 -1.09 -8.07
N GLU A 146 1.46 0.10 -8.36
CA GLU A 146 0.73 1.36 -8.26
C GLU A 146 -0.58 1.32 -9.07
N LYS A 147 -0.52 0.82 -10.29
CA LYS A 147 -1.69 0.67 -11.16
C LYS A 147 -2.72 -0.33 -10.62
N GLU A 148 -2.27 -1.50 -10.21
CA GLU A 148 -3.14 -2.59 -9.75
C GLU A 148 -3.79 -2.29 -8.40
N ILE A 149 -3.04 -1.69 -7.45
CA ILE A 149 -3.54 -1.43 -6.11
C ILE A 149 -4.61 -0.34 -6.07
N LYS A 150 -4.60 0.58 -7.04
CA LYS A 150 -5.58 1.65 -7.13
C LYS A 150 -7.03 1.13 -7.20
N GLY A 151 -7.25 0.00 -7.85
CA GLY A 151 -8.56 -0.63 -7.95
C GLY A 151 -9.00 -1.40 -6.69
N GLU A 152 -8.06 -1.70 -5.80
CA GLU A 152 -8.30 -2.49 -4.59
C GLU A 152 -8.44 -1.61 -3.32
N MET A 153 -8.08 -0.32 -3.41
CA MET A 153 -8.18 0.63 -2.31
C MET A 153 -9.59 1.20 -2.20
N GLU A 154 -10.24 1.01 -1.07
CA GLU A 154 -11.53 1.65 -0.76
C GLU A 154 -11.32 2.86 0.14
N GLU A 155 -11.76 4.03 -0.33
CA GLU A 155 -11.71 5.23 0.51
C GLU A 155 -12.67 5.10 1.70
N SER A 156 -12.11 5.28 2.89
CA SER A 156 -12.86 5.25 4.14
C SER A 156 -13.31 6.64 4.56
N TYR A 157 -12.38 7.58 4.66
CA TYR A 157 -12.65 8.99 4.95
C TYR A 157 -11.46 9.87 4.55
N SER A 158 -11.74 11.18 4.46
CA SER A 158 -10.69 12.18 4.24
C SER A 158 -10.86 13.32 5.23
N VAL A 159 -9.75 13.91 5.66
CA VAL A 159 -9.72 15.11 6.49
C VAL A 159 -8.89 16.20 5.81
N ILE A 160 -9.34 17.44 5.94
CA ILE A 160 -8.70 18.63 5.36
C ILE A 160 -8.41 19.64 6.46
N ARG A 161 -7.27 20.33 6.32
CA ARG A 161 -6.87 21.45 7.18
C ARG A 161 -6.52 22.65 6.32
N ASP A 162 -6.95 23.83 6.76
CA ASP A 162 -6.53 25.13 6.19
C ASP A 162 -5.23 25.55 6.85
N ASN A 163 -4.23 25.91 6.05
CA ASN A 163 -2.92 26.35 6.53
C ASN A 163 -2.89 27.84 6.90
N GLY A 164 -3.96 28.60 6.61
CA GLY A 164 -4.04 30.03 6.89
C GLY A 164 -3.34 30.93 5.84
N ASP A 165 -2.64 30.35 4.87
CA ASP A 165 -1.94 31.04 3.79
C ASP A 165 -2.66 30.91 2.41
N GLY A 166 -3.92 30.46 2.43
CA GLY A 166 -4.72 30.18 1.25
C GLY A 166 -4.41 28.82 0.61
N THR A 167 -3.64 27.99 1.30
CA THR A 167 -3.42 26.59 0.93
C THR A 167 -4.03 25.63 1.92
N TYR A 168 -4.17 24.40 1.50
CA TYR A 168 -4.74 23.31 2.30
C TYR A 168 -3.79 22.13 2.41
N GLU A 169 -4.04 21.32 3.42
CA GLU A 169 -3.48 20.00 3.61
C GLU A 169 -4.62 18.98 3.69
N LEU A 170 -4.45 17.80 3.08
CA LEU A 170 -5.47 16.75 3.03
C LEU A 170 -4.84 15.40 3.32
N GLN A 171 -5.50 14.62 4.14
CA GLN A 171 -5.20 13.22 4.37
C GLN A 171 -6.42 12.40 3.95
N THR A 172 -6.19 11.38 3.13
CA THR A 172 -7.21 10.43 2.73
C THR A 172 -6.82 9.04 3.20
N PHE A 173 -7.72 8.41 3.91
CA PHE A 173 -7.55 7.09 4.51
C PHE A 173 -8.26 6.05 3.68
N TYR A 174 -7.50 5.08 3.22
CA TYR A 174 -7.99 3.94 2.45
C TYR A 174 -7.89 2.67 3.30
N ILE A 175 -8.79 1.74 3.05
CA ILE A 175 -8.72 0.38 3.55
C ILE A 175 -8.58 -0.55 2.35
N VAL A 176 -7.63 -1.46 2.43
CA VAL A 176 -7.42 -2.52 1.45
C VAL A 176 -7.37 -3.85 2.18
N SER A 177 -7.98 -4.88 1.60
CA SER A 177 -7.82 -6.24 2.09
C SER A 177 -6.45 -6.77 1.67
N GLU A 178 -5.69 -7.36 2.57
CA GLU A 178 -4.37 -7.91 2.27
C GLU A 178 -4.47 -9.04 1.23
N SER A 179 -5.56 -9.81 1.25
CA SER A 179 -5.83 -10.82 0.22
C SER A 179 -6.02 -10.21 -1.17
N ALA A 180 -6.72 -9.08 -1.30
CA ALA A 180 -6.85 -8.35 -2.55
C ALA A 180 -5.54 -7.68 -2.97
N ALA A 181 -4.84 -7.05 -2.03
CA ALA A 181 -3.54 -6.43 -2.25
C ALA A 181 -2.48 -7.45 -2.70
N SER A 182 -2.49 -8.64 -2.12
CA SER A 182 -1.62 -9.75 -2.52
C SER A 182 -1.85 -10.19 -3.96
N LYS A 183 -3.11 -10.29 -4.38
CA LYS A 183 -3.46 -10.59 -5.78
C LYS A 183 -3.00 -9.48 -6.73
N ALA A 184 -3.16 -8.20 -6.33
CA ALA A 184 -2.68 -7.06 -7.11
C ALA A 184 -1.14 -7.11 -7.28
N ARG A 185 -0.39 -7.39 -6.20
CA ARG A 185 1.06 -7.56 -6.25
C ARG A 185 1.48 -8.74 -7.13
N LEU A 186 0.73 -9.85 -7.09
CA LEU A 186 1.01 -11.01 -7.93
C LEU A 186 0.81 -10.68 -9.41
N ARG A 187 -0.31 -10.05 -9.80
CA ARG A 187 -0.54 -9.59 -11.18
C ARG A 187 0.56 -8.63 -11.65
N ALA A 188 0.97 -7.69 -10.80
CA ALA A 188 2.06 -6.77 -11.09
C ALA A 188 3.39 -7.51 -11.32
N LEU A 189 3.69 -8.51 -10.49
CA LEU A 189 4.89 -9.32 -10.59
C LEU A 189 4.95 -10.13 -11.90
N GLU A 190 3.86 -10.81 -12.25
CA GLU A 190 3.75 -11.57 -13.50
C GLU A 190 3.92 -10.67 -14.74
N ASN A 191 3.35 -9.47 -14.71
CA ASN A 191 3.47 -8.51 -15.81
C ASN A 191 4.87 -7.89 -15.89
N ALA A 192 5.51 -7.59 -14.75
CA ALA A 192 6.90 -7.11 -14.72
C ALA A 192 7.87 -8.15 -15.30
N LEU A 193 7.65 -9.43 -15.02
CA LEU A 193 8.44 -10.51 -15.62
C LEU A 193 8.28 -10.57 -17.15
N LYS A 194 7.06 -10.45 -17.66
CA LYS A 194 6.80 -10.41 -19.10
C LYS A 194 7.48 -9.22 -19.78
N GLU A 195 7.44 -8.04 -19.15
CA GLU A 195 8.12 -6.83 -19.64
C GLU A 195 9.65 -7.03 -19.69
N SER A 196 10.25 -7.61 -18.66
CA SER A 196 11.69 -7.91 -18.62
C SER A 196 12.10 -8.91 -19.67
N GLU A 197 11.31 -9.97 -19.89
CA GLU A 197 11.56 -10.96 -20.96
C GLU A 197 11.47 -10.35 -22.36
N ALA A 198 10.52 -9.44 -22.56
CA ALA A 198 10.37 -8.75 -23.86
C ALA A 198 11.55 -7.80 -24.11
N ALA A 199 12.02 -7.09 -23.08
CA ALA A 199 13.18 -6.20 -23.18
C ALA A 199 14.47 -6.97 -23.54
N GLN A 200 14.71 -8.11 -22.89
CA GLN A 200 15.88 -8.95 -23.22
C GLN A 200 15.84 -9.50 -24.64
N ARG A 201 14.69 -10.00 -25.09
CA ARG A 201 14.55 -10.50 -26.48
C ARG A 201 14.81 -9.43 -27.54
N ASN A 202 14.57 -8.16 -27.22
CA ASN A 202 14.84 -7.05 -28.11
C ASN A 202 16.31 -6.59 -28.07
N ALA A 203 17.01 -6.81 -26.98
CA ALA A 203 18.43 -6.52 -26.85
C ALA A 203 19.32 -7.56 -27.54
N ASP A 204 18.82 -8.78 -27.74
CA ASP A 204 19.52 -9.90 -28.38
C ASP A 204 19.36 -9.91 -29.93
N LYS A 205 18.65 -8.92 -30.52
CA LYS A 205 18.46 -8.74 -31.98
C LYS A 205 19.36 -7.64 -32.52
#